data_3671a04ff1f36ad26ba1137b1371f395
#
_entry.id   3671a04ff1f36ad26ba1137b1371f395
#
_cell.length_a   1.000
_cell.length_b   1.000
_cell.length_c   1.000
_cell.angle_alpha   90.00
_cell.angle_beta   90.00
_cell.angle_gamma   90.00
#
_symmetry.space_group_name_H-M   'P 1'
#
loop_
_entity.id
_entity.type
_entity.pdbx_description
1 polymer ?
#
loop_
_entity_poly.entity_id
_entity_poly.type
_entity_poly.pdbx_seq_one_letter_code
_entity_poly.pdbx_strand_id
1 'polypeptide(L)'
;MKCVFIYNPNSGKGKIKKKKDYIYSRLKEKFDEVEMIATEYPKHALELAEKVCEECDYLIFSGGDGTFNEIIQGIASQEKRPVIGYIPTGTVNDNARNLGMSKNIKKSMDIILQDKQLNMDICKLGDQYFSYVAALGSFSAMSYATKQKNKKLLGVLAYALNGMDDLFHGKNFDVKVTLTDGTVYEKNCAFMGILNSKSVGGFRFNKEADIADGLIDFVMVESKMKNEKPRSFVSGLRIFKMFLRGIKAKRDLKHVIHFVSDGATIELKDNVVWCIDGEKGDTGSKKIEMLHHHVKVIVKE
;
A
#
# COMPACT_ATOMS: atom_id res chain seq x y z
N MET A 1 0.62 -10.94 -28.33
CA MET A 1 0.35 -10.52 -26.94
C MET A 1 -0.31 -9.14 -26.95
N LYS A 2 -1.44 -8.99 -26.23
CA LYS A 2 -2.16 -7.72 -26.09
C LYS A 2 -1.73 -7.00 -24.78
N CYS A 3 -1.38 -5.72 -24.89
CA CYS A 3 -1.02 -4.86 -23.79
C CYS A 3 -2.02 -3.69 -23.70
N VAL A 4 -2.56 -3.45 -22.52
CA VAL A 4 -3.34 -2.25 -22.21
C VAL A 4 -2.52 -1.33 -21.32
N PHE A 5 -2.42 -0.04 -21.69
CA PHE A 5 -1.75 0.98 -20.90
C PHE A 5 -2.76 1.97 -20.31
N ILE A 6 -2.99 1.90 -19.02
CA ILE A 6 -3.85 2.82 -18.26
C ILE A 6 -3.00 3.94 -17.67
N TYR A 7 -3.38 5.20 -17.91
CA TYR A 7 -2.60 6.33 -17.38
C TYR A 7 -3.46 7.49 -16.93
N ASN A 8 -3.04 8.11 -15.84
CA ASN A 8 -3.63 9.37 -15.40
C ASN A 8 -2.91 10.53 -16.11
N PRO A 9 -3.58 11.28 -17.03
CA PRO A 9 -2.96 12.35 -17.80
C PRO A 9 -2.43 13.50 -16.92
N ASN A 10 -2.98 13.66 -15.71
CA ASN A 10 -2.60 14.72 -14.77
C ASN A 10 -1.51 14.29 -13.79
N SER A 11 -1.10 13.01 -13.80
CA SER A 11 -0.07 12.50 -12.89
C SER A 11 1.33 13.02 -13.27
N GLY A 12 2.23 13.08 -12.27
CA GLY A 12 3.60 13.51 -12.49
C GLY A 12 3.74 14.92 -13.08
N LYS A 13 2.81 15.84 -12.79
CA LYS A 13 2.75 17.20 -13.38
C LYS A 13 2.60 17.16 -14.91
N GLY A 14 1.82 16.24 -15.45
CA GLY A 14 1.55 16.07 -16.88
C GLY A 14 2.71 15.46 -17.69
N LYS A 15 3.73 14.88 -17.04
CA LYS A 15 4.86 14.27 -17.73
C LYS A 15 4.44 13.08 -18.59
N ILE A 16 3.45 12.30 -18.15
CA ILE A 16 2.96 11.14 -18.91
C ILE A 16 2.34 11.58 -20.22
N LYS A 17 1.50 12.62 -20.21
CA LYS A 17 0.90 13.16 -21.44
C LYS A 17 1.96 13.56 -22.47
N LYS A 18 3.07 14.17 -22.04
CA LYS A 18 4.19 14.55 -22.91
C LYS A 18 5.05 13.38 -23.43
N LYS A 19 4.95 12.22 -22.79
CA LYS A 19 5.72 11.02 -23.14
C LYS A 19 4.86 9.90 -23.73
N LYS A 20 3.58 10.18 -24.02
CA LYS A 20 2.62 9.19 -24.51
C LYS A 20 3.14 8.47 -25.76
N ASP A 21 3.57 9.19 -26.78
CA ASP A 21 4.06 8.60 -28.03
C ASP A 21 5.33 7.78 -27.83
N TYR A 22 6.24 8.23 -26.98
CA TYR A 22 7.42 7.49 -26.59
C TYR A 22 7.06 6.17 -25.89
N ILE A 23 6.11 6.20 -24.93
CA ILE A 23 5.65 5.00 -24.22
C ILE A 23 5.00 4.04 -25.21
N TYR A 24 4.12 4.54 -26.08
CA TYR A 24 3.46 3.75 -27.10
C TYR A 24 4.47 3.04 -28.02
N SER A 25 5.43 3.77 -28.59
CA SER A 25 6.46 3.20 -29.46
C SER A 25 7.28 2.11 -28.75
N ARG A 26 7.64 2.33 -27.47
CA ARG A 26 8.39 1.34 -26.69
C ARG A 26 7.56 0.08 -26.39
N LEU A 27 6.26 0.22 -26.09
CA LEU A 27 5.37 -0.94 -25.89
C LEU A 27 5.20 -1.73 -27.19
N LYS A 28 5.13 -1.06 -28.33
CA LYS A 28 5.05 -1.72 -29.66
C LYS A 28 6.31 -2.49 -30.05
N GLU A 29 7.45 -2.28 -29.39
CA GLU A 29 8.64 -3.12 -29.58
C GLU A 29 8.45 -4.57 -29.07
N LYS A 30 7.52 -4.76 -28.12
CA LYS A 30 7.29 -6.05 -27.46
C LYS A 30 5.91 -6.65 -27.72
N PHE A 31 4.88 -5.82 -27.81
CA PHE A 31 3.49 -6.24 -27.86
C PHE A 31 2.88 -6.03 -29.26
N ASP A 32 2.17 -7.04 -29.76
CA ASP A 32 1.52 -7.01 -31.07
C ASP A 32 0.39 -5.98 -31.10
N GLU A 33 -0.41 -5.95 -30.00
CA GLU A 33 -1.50 -5.01 -29.79
C GLU A 33 -1.21 -4.15 -28.57
N VAL A 34 -1.39 -2.84 -28.72
CA VAL A 34 -1.23 -1.85 -27.64
C VAL A 34 -2.39 -0.90 -27.66
N GLU A 35 -3.18 -0.92 -26.58
CA GLU A 35 -4.25 0.01 -26.32
C GLU A 35 -3.85 1.00 -25.22
N MET A 36 -4.19 2.29 -25.36
CA MET A 36 -3.85 3.32 -24.39
C MET A 36 -5.10 4.04 -23.90
N ILE A 37 -5.42 3.90 -22.61
CA ILE A 37 -6.63 4.43 -21.99
C ILE A 37 -6.26 5.46 -20.93
N ALA A 38 -6.81 6.66 -21.05
CA ALA A 38 -6.65 7.72 -20.03
C ALA A 38 -7.73 7.58 -18.96
N THR A 39 -7.35 7.74 -17.68
CA THR A 39 -8.34 7.87 -16.61
C THR A 39 -8.92 9.29 -16.60
N GLU A 40 -10.20 9.41 -16.31
CA GLU A 40 -10.95 10.66 -16.37
C GLU A 40 -11.33 11.18 -14.97
N TYR A 41 -11.61 10.27 -14.04
CA TYR A 41 -12.06 10.57 -12.68
C TYR A 41 -11.42 9.63 -11.63
N PRO A 42 -11.55 9.93 -10.33
CA PRO A 42 -11.08 9.04 -9.27
C PRO A 42 -11.77 7.66 -9.34
N LYS A 43 -11.04 6.60 -9.10
CA LYS A 43 -11.44 5.18 -9.21
C LYS A 43 -11.66 4.67 -10.65
N HIS A 44 -11.51 5.49 -11.68
CA HIS A 44 -11.65 5.04 -13.07
C HIS A 44 -10.59 3.97 -13.45
N ALA A 45 -9.39 4.00 -12.83
CA ALA A 45 -8.38 2.96 -13.07
C ALA A 45 -8.83 1.59 -12.55
N LEU A 46 -9.63 1.52 -11.48
CA LEU A 46 -10.23 0.28 -10.99
C LEU A 46 -11.22 -0.28 -12.02
N GLU A 47 -12.19 0.53 -12.46
CA GLU A 47 -13.21 0.11 -13.43
C GLU A 47 -12.58 -0.34 -14.77
N LEU A 48 -11.56 0.39 -15.22
CA LEU A 48 -10.82 0.02 -16.43
C LEU A 48 -10.04 -1.29 -16.24
N ALA A 49 -9.37 -1.46 -15.10
CA ALA A 49 -8.62 -2.68 -14.82
C ALA A 49 -9.53 -3.92 -14.77
N GLU A 50 -10.68 -3.82 -14.12
CA GLU A 50 -11.69 -4.86 -14.09
C GLU A 50 -12.18 -5.20 -15.50
N LYS A 51 -12.51 -4.20 -16.30
CA LYS A 51 -13.02 -4.37 -17.67
C LYS A 51 -12.02 -5.06 -18.60
N VAL A 52 -10.71 -4.69 -18.54
CA VAL A 52 -9.71 -5.18 -19.49
C VAL A 52 -8.99 -6.45 -19.00
N CYS A 53 -9.24 -6.88 -17.77
CA CYS A 53 -8.50 -7.94 -17.09
C CYS A 53 -8.49 -9.26 -17.90
N GLU A 54 -9.62 -9.66 -18.45
CA GLU A 54 -9.74 -10.87 -19.23
C GLU A 54 -9.26 -10.72 -20.68
N GLU A 55 -9.21 -9.48 -21.18
CA GLU A 55 -8.93 -9.19 -22.59
C GLU A 55 -7.45 -8.98 -22.88
N CYS A 56 -6.60 -8.74 -21.88
CA CYS A 56 -5.19 -8.45 -22.11
C CYS A 56 -4.24 -9.43 -21.38
N ASP A 57 -3.04 -9.58 -21.94
CA ASP A 57 -1.96 -10.35 -21.34
C ASP A 57 -1.14 -9.50 -20.36
N TYR A 58 -1.02 -8.21 -20.65
CA TYR A 58 -0.27 -7.23 -19.86
C TYR A 58 -1.11 -5.99 -19.60
N LEU A 59 -1.16 -5.59 -18.34
CA LEU A 59 -1.74 -4.33 -17.90
C LEU A 59 -0.62 -3.41 -17.38
N ILE A 60 -0.15 -2.53 -18.23
CA ILE A 60 0.82 -1.51 -17.84
C ILE A 60 0.07 -0.27 -17.37
N PHE A 61 0.52 0.38 -16.33
CA PHE A 61 -0.12 1.61 -15.89
C PHE A 61 0.86 2.66 -15.37
N SER A 62 0.39 3.90 -15.33
CA SER A 62 1.14 5.02 -14.79
C SER A 62 0.32 5.78 -13.77
N GLY A 63 0.89 5.94 -12.56
CA GLY A 63 0.21 6.61 -11.46
C GLY A 63 1.05 6.68 -10.19
N GLY A 64 0.41 6.94 -9.08
CA GLY A 64 0.95 6.81 -7.72
C GLY A 64 0.44 5.56 -7.01
N ASP A 65 0.68 5.47 -5.69
CA ASP A 65 0.22 4.33 -4.88
C ASP A 65 -1.31 4.17 -4.90
N GLY A 66 -2.09 5.27 -4.95
CA GLY A 66 -3.54 5.20 -5.11
C GLY A 66 -3.97 4.56 -6.44
N THR A 67 -3.30 4.89 -7.55
CA THR A 67 -3.57 4.23 -8.85
C THR A 67 -3.17 2.76 -8.80
N PHE A 68 -2.06 2.43 -8.13
CA PHE A 68 -1.66 1.04 -7.93
C PHE A 68 -2.73 0.26 -7.16
N ASN A 69 -3.26 0.85 -6.07
CA ASN A 69 -4.34 0.25 -5.30
C ASN A 69 -5.61 0.08 -6.15
N GLU A 70 -6.02 1.08 -6.94
CA GLU A 70 -7.16 0.98 -7.86
C GLU A 70 -6.99 -0.20 -8.84
N ILE A 71 -5.81 -0.37 -9.43
CA ILE A 71 -5.51 -1.50 -10.34
C ILE A 71 -5.64 -2.84 -9.59
N ILE A 72 -5.05 -2.96 -8.40
CA ILE A 72 -5.14 -4.19 -7.60
C ILE A 72 -6.59 -4.51 -7.24
N GLN A 73 -7.36 -3.52 -6.79
CA GLN A 73 -8.79 -3.70 -6.49
C GLN A 73 -9.58 -4.23 -7.70
N GLY A 74 -9.29 -3.74 -8.91
CA GLY A 74 -10.00 -4.14 -10.13
C GLY A 74 -9.66 -5.55 -10.60
N ILE A 75 -8.42 -6.02 -10.36
CA ILE A 75 -7.99 -7.33 -10.88
C ILE A 75 -7.98 -8.46 -9.86
N ALA A 76 -7.89 -8.15 -8.55
CA ALA A 76 -7.63 -9.17 -7.55
C ALA A 76 -8.74 -10.22 -7.42
N SER A 77 -10.00 -9.85 -7.68
CA SER A 77 -11.15 -10.76 -7.65
C SER A 77 -11.35 -11.55 -8.96
N GLN A 78 -10.63 -11.21 -10.03
CA GLN A 78 -10.81 -11.82 -11.34
C GLN A 78 -10.13 -13.19 -11.43
N GLU A 79 -10.66 -14.11 -12.23
CA GLU A 79 -10.05 -15.43 -12.46
C GLU A 79 -8.76 -15.31 -13.28
N LYS A 80 -8.82 -14.62 -14.42
CA LYS A 80 -7.65 -14.28 -15.23
C LYS A 80 -7.10 -12.92 -14.81
N ARG A 81 -5.82 -12.85 -14.51
CA ARG A 81 -5.12 -11.62 -14.15
C ARG A 81 -3.94 -11.38 -15.08
N PRO A 82 -3.85 -10.20 -15.74
CA PRO A 82 -2.73 -9.85 -16.59
C PRO A 82 -1.44 -9.66 -15.79
N VAL A 83 -0.30 -9.72 -16.45
CA VAL A 83 0.98 -9.28 -15.86
C VAL A 83 0.97 -7.77 -15.72
N ILE A 84 1.29 -7.28 -14.51
CA ILE A 84 1.24 -5.85 -14.18
C ILE A 84 2.60 -5.20 -14.38
N GLY A 85 2.65 -4.08 -15.11
CA GLY A 85 3.82 -3.22 -15.18
C GLY A 85 3.51 -1.80 -14.67
N TYR A 86 4.42 -1.22 -13.90
CA TYR A 86 4.19 0.04 -13.20
C TYR A 86 5.19 1.13 -13.59
N ILE A 87 4.69 2.28 -14.04
CA ILE A 87 5.46 3.51 -14.27
C ILE A 87 5.12 4.52 -13.15
N PRO A 88 5.97 4.66 -12.12
CA PRO A 88 5.66 5.49 -10.96
C PRO A 88 5.75 6.98 -11.28
N THR A 89 4.65 7.68 -11.10
CA THR A 89 4.54 9.14 -11.31
C THR A 89 3.96 9.89 -10.11
N GLY A 90 3.66 9.18 -9.04
CA GLY A 90 3.19 9.75 -7.79
C GLY A 90 4.33 10.38 -6.96
N THR A 91 3.95 10.92 -5.79
CA THR A 91 4.89 11.60 -4.89
C THR A 91 5.71 10.60 -4.07
N VAL A 92 5.08 9.64 -3.44
CA VAL A 92 5.71 8.66 -2.53
C VAL A 92 6.14 7.43 -3.30
N ASN A 93 5.21 6.70 -3.90
CA ASN A 93 5.42 5.47 -4.67
C ASN A 93 6.11 4.36 -3.86
N ASP A 94 5.49 3.94 -2.75
CA ASP A 94 5.99 2.87 -1.89
C ASP A 94 6.01 1.54 -2.64
N ASN A 95 4.96 1.23 -3.40
CA ASN A 95 4.92 0.05 -4.27
C ASN A 95 6.08 0.04 -5.29
N ALA A 96 6.41 1.19 -5.89
CA ALA A 96 7.53 1.27 -6.82
C ALA A 96 8.87 0.93 -6.16
N ARG A 97 9.06 1.30 -4.88
CA ARG A 97 10.27 0.92 -4.13
C ARG A 97 10.34 -0.58 -3.88
N ASN A 98 9.21 -1.20 -3.53
CA ASN A 98 9.14 -2.64 -3.32
C ASN A 98 9.48 -3.41 -4.61
N LEU A 99 9.01 -2.93 -5.76
CA LEU A 99 9.22 -3.53 -7.08
C LEU A 99 10.55 -3.09 -7.75
N GLY A 100 11.33 -2.22 -7.14
CA GLY A 100 12.55 -1.67 -7.73
C GLY A 100 12.32 -0.74 -8.94
N MET A 101 11.09 -0.25 -9.13
CA MET A 101 10.74 0.60 -10.27
C MET A 101 11.32 2.02 -10.15
N SER A 102 11.68 2.60 -11.28
CA SER A 102 12.31 3.93 -11.36
C SER A 102 11.27 5.05 -11.55
N LYS A 103 11.47 6.21 -10.89
CA LYS A 103 10.68 7.42 -11.21
C LYS A 103 11.04 8.05 -12.57
N ASN A 104 12.10 7.58 -13.23
CA ASN A 104 12.43 7.97 -14.59
C ASN A 104 11.69 7.07 -15.58
N ILE A 105 10.81 7.67 -16.38
CA ILE A 105 9.94 6.94 -17.33
C ILE A 105 10.73 6.04 -18.29
N LYS A 106 11.87 6.52 -18.81
CA LYS A 106 12.70 5.72 -19.71
C LYS A 106 13.22 4.46 -19.02
N LYS A 107 13.79 4.62 -17.81
CA LYS A 107 14.28 3.48 -17.02
C LYS A 107 13.15 2.53 -16.61
N SER A 108 11.95 3.03 -16.30
CA SER A 108 10.79 2.18 -16.04
C SER A 108 10.38 1.39 -17.27
N MET A 109 10.40 2.02 -18.45
CA MET A 109 10.13 1.31 -19.71
C MET A 109 11.17 0.23 -19.98
N ASP A 110 12.45 0.50 -19.73
CA ASP A 110 13.51 -0.52 -19.92
C ASP A 110 13.28 -1.72 -18.99
N ILE A 111 12.89 -1.51 -17.73
CA ILE A 111 12.53 -2.59 -16.78
C ILE A 111 11.30 -3.36 -17.29
N ILE A 112 10.26 -2.67 -17.76
CA ILE A 112 9.03 -3.29 -18.25
C ILE A 112 9.33 -4.19 -19.48
N LEU A 113 10.18 -3.75 -20.37
CA LEU A 113 10.53 -4.51 -21.57
C LEU A 113 11.45 -5.71 -21.29
N GLN A 114 12.25 -5.67 -20.20
CA GLN A 114 13.01 -6.82 -19.70
C GLN A 114 12.12 -7.95 -19.21
N ASP A 115 10.91 -7.63 -18.74
CA ASP A 115 9.87 -8.58 -18.34
C ASP A 115 10.28 -9.58 -17.26
N LYS A 116 11.10 -9.17 -16.32
CA LYS A 116 11.34 -9.99 -15.15
C LYS A 116 10.12 -9.95 -14.25
N GLN A 117 9.50 -11.09 -14.04
CA GLN A 117 8.24 -11.20 -13.30
C GLN A 117 8.44 -11.77 -11.90
N LEU A 118 7.63 -11.28 -10.95
CA LEU A 118 7.50 -11.80 -9.59
C LEU A 118 6.02 -12.12 -9.35
N ASN A 119 5.73 -13.27 -8.76
CA ASN A 119 4.40 -13.56 -8.22
C ASN A 119 4.30 -12.85 -6.86
N MET A 120 3.55 -11.76 -6.83
CA MET A 120 3.39 -10.91 -5.64
C MET A 120 2.17 -11.34 -4.84
N ASP A 121 2.31 -11.29 -3.53
CA ASP A 121 1.24 -11.52 -2.58
C ASP A 121 0.33 -10.30 -2.47
N ILE A 122 -0.96 -10.55 -2.25
CA ILE A 122 -1.96 -9.51 -2.03
C ILE A 122 -2.70 -9.83 -0.73
N CYS A 123 -2.88 -8.84 0.12
CA CYS A 123 -3.68 -8.98 1.32
C CYS A 123 -5.16 -8.68 1.03
N LYS A 124 -6.06 -9.49 1.61
CA LYS A 124 -7.50 -9.26 1.59
C LYS A 124 -7.98 -8.94 3.01
N LEU A 125 -8.58 -7.77 3.21
CA LEU A 125 -9.15 -7.30 4.47
C LEU A 125 -10.66 -7.12 4.33
N GLY A 126 -11.45 -8.10 4.80
CA GLY A 126 -12.86 -8.18 4.46
C GLY A 126 -13.05 -8.30 2.95
N ASP A 127 -13.74 -7.35 2.33
CA ASP A 127 -13.98 -7.34 0.88
C ASP A 127 -12.98 -6.46 0.10
N GLN A 128 -12.02 -5.84 0.77
CA GLN A 128 -11.04 -4.96 0.16
C GLN A 128 -9.67 -5.63 0.04
N TYR A 129 -8.97 -5.32 -1.05
CA TYR A 129 -7.59 -5.78 -1.27
C TYR A 129 -6.61 -4.67 -0.99
N PHE A 130 -5.39 -5.01 -0.56
CA PHE A 130 -4.30 -4.06 -0.44
C PHE A 130 -2.95 -4.70 -0.75
N SER A 131 -2.03 -3.86 -1.21
CA SER A 131 -0.73 -4.31 -1.68
C SER A 131 0.40 -4.07 -0.69
N TYR A 132 0.29 -3.08 0.21
CA TYR A 132 1.42 -2.75 1.07
C TYR A 132 1.07 -2.44 2.53
N VAL A 133 -0.08 -1.82 2.84
CA VAL A 133 -0.41 -1.49 4.23
C VAL A 133 -1.90 -1.37 4.52
N ALA A 134 -2.34 -1.98 5.62
CA ALA A 134 -3.56 -1.57 6.32
C ALA A 134 -3.20 -1.11 7.74
N ALA A 135 -3.88 -0.10 8.26
CA ALA A 135 -3.56 0.45 9.57
C ALA A 135 -4.79 0.98 10.32
N LEU A 136 -4.69 0.97 11.66
CA LEU A 136 -5.67 1.49 12.60
C LEU A 136 -5.02 2.45 13.60
N GLY A 137 -5.79 3.41 14.10
CA GLY A 137 -5.39 4.32 15.17
C GLY A 137 -4.60 5.52 14.71
N SER A 138 -3.77 6.06 15.58
CA SER A 138 -2.92 7.23 15.30
C SER A 138 -2.06 7.00 14.05
N PHE A 139 -1.95 7.99 13.18
CA PHE A 139 -1.32 7.91 11.86
C PHE A 139 -2.22 7.40 10.73
N SER A 140 -3.26 6.62 11.00
CA SER A 140 -4.15 6.14 9.95
C SER A 140 -5.00 7.28 9.37
N ALA A 141 -5.52 8.16 10.22
CA ALA A 141 -6.31 9.32 9.83
C ALA A 141 -5.52 10.37 9.02
N MET A 142 -4.21 10.47 9.23
CA MET A 142 -3.32 11.38 8.51
C MET A 142 -3.28 11.11 7.01
N SER A 143 -3.34 9.86 6.63
CA SER A 143 -3.21 9.42 5.24
C SER A 143 -4.30 10.02 4.35
N TYR A 144 -5.52 10.12 4.83
CA TYR A 144 -6.67 10.64 4.09
C TYR A 144 -7.08 12.09 4.45
N ALA A 145 -6.68 12.60 5.63
CA ALA A 145 -7.02 13.97 6.07
C ALA A 145 -6.23 15.06 5.33
N THR A 146 -5.08 14.73 4.73
CA THR A 146 -4.26 15.70 4.02
C THR A 146 -4.92 16.10 2.69
N LYS A 147 -5.59 17.26 2.66
CA LYS A 147 -6.22 17.80 1.46
C LYS A 147 -5.25 17.79 0.27
N GLN A 148 -5.71 17.39 -0.90
CA GLN A 148 -4.89 17.24 -2.13
C GLN A 148 -4.02 18.47 -2.49
N LYS A 149 -4.44 19.70 -2.13
CA LYS A 149 -3.67 20.93 -2.33
C LYS A 149 -2.35 20.96 -1.55
N ASN A 150 -2.33 20.46 -0.31
CA ASN A 150 -1.14 20.47 0.53
C ASN A 150 -0.15 19.37 0.17
N LYS A 151 -0.63 18.23 -0.35
CA LYS A 151 0.21 17.13 -0.88
C LYS A 151 1.13 17.61 -2.03
N LYS A 152 0.66 18.53 -2.88
CA LYS A 152 1.44 19.05 -4.03
C LYS A 152 2.52 20.07 -3.63
N LEU A 153 2.32 20.82 -2.55
CA LEU A 153 3.21 21.94 -2.19
C LEU A 153 4.36 21.55 -1.26
N LEU A 154 4.09 20.68 -0.29
CA LEU A 154 5.04 20.35 0.79
C LEU A 154 5.52 18.88 0.76
N GLY A 155 4.96 18.03 -0.13
CA GLY A 155 5.38 16.63 -0.31
C GLY A 155 5.36 15.80 0.98
N VAL A 156 6.39 14.99 1.19
CA VAL A 156 6.56 14.13 2.37
C VAL A 156 6.59 14.92 3.69
N LEU A 157 7.07 16.19 3.64
CA LEU A 157 7.16 17.04 4.82
C LEU A 157 5.77 17.48 5.33
N ALA A 158 4.81 17.75 4.42
CA ALA A 158 3.42 18.03 4.82
C ALA A 158 2.75 16.82 5.44
N TYR A 159 3.06 15.63 4.96
CA TYR A 159 2.65 14.36 5.57
C TYR A 159 3.19 14.26 7.00
N ALA A 160 4.47 14.52 7.20
CA ALA A 160 5.11 14.46 8.51
C ALA A 160 4.54 15.51 9.49
N LEU A 161 4.32 16.74 9.03
CA LEU A 161 3.84 17.83 9.89
C LEU A 161 2.36 17.68 10.30
N ASN A 162 1.47 17.33 9.37
CA ASN A 162 0.06 17.11 9.69
C ASN A 162 -0.17 15.85 10.55
N GLY A 163 0.70 14.86 10.40
CA GLY A 163 0.63 13.63 11.19
C GLY A 163 1.20 13.74 12.59
N MET A 164 1.95 14.77 12.87
CA MET A 164 2.41 15.00 14.26
C MET A 164 1.25 15.26 15.20
N ASP A 165 0.26 16.03 14.77
CA ASP A 165 -0.91 16.32 15.60
C ASP A 165 -1.74 15.05 15.88
N ASP A 166 -2.02 14.28 14.85
CA ASP A 166 -2.76 13.00 14.94
C ASP A 166 -1.96 11.93 15.71
N LEU A 167 -0.62 11.94 15.56
CA LEU A 167 0.29 11.06 16.28
C LEU A 167 0.23 11.29 17.80
N PHE A 168 0.09 12.54 18.22
CA PHE A 168 0.12 12.90 19.64
C PHE A 168 -1.27 13.02 20.27
N HIS A 169 -2.34 13.14 19.48
CA HIS A 169 -3.73 13.32 19.94
C HIS A 169 -4.67 12.18 19.50
N GLY A 170 -4.14 11.14 18.84
CA GLY A 170 -4.92 9.99 18.36
C GLY A 170 -5.59 9.22 19.51
N LYS A 171 -6.76 8.65 19.23
CA LYS A 171 -7.50 7.81 20.17
C LYS A 171 -6.90 6.41 20.23
N ASN A 172 -6.84 5.84 21.43
CA ASN A 172 -6.53 4.43 21.64
C ASN A 172 -7.76 3.57 21.35
N PHE A 173 -7.53 2.30 21.07
CA PHE A 173 -8.59 1.34 20.82
C PHE A 173 -8.23 -0.04 21.37
N ASP A 174 -9.24 -0.80 21.77
CA ASP A 174 -9.09 -2.19 22.17
C ASP A 174 -9.16 -3.08 20.94
N VAL A 175 -8.18 -3.95 20.80
CA VAL A 175 -8.09 -4.90 19.70
C VAL A 175 -7.76 -6.29 20.21
N LYS A 176 -8.45 -7.29 19.66
CA LYS A 176 -8.10 -8.70 19.80
C LYS A 176 -7.78 -9.25 18.42
N VAL A 177 -6.58 -9.79 18.28
CA VAL A 177 -6.09 -10.43 17.06
C VAL A 177 -5.95 -11.91 17.33
N THR A 178 -6.69 -12.73 16.58
CA THR A 178 -6.59 -14.19 16.61
C THR A 178 -5.96 -14.65 15.30
N LEU A 179 -4.76 -15.21 15.38
CA LEU A 179 -4.02 -15.73 14.23
C LEU A 179 -4.61 -17.05 13.72
N THR A 180 -4.20 -17.47 12.55
CA THR A 180 -4.60 -18.74 11.92
C THR A 180 -4.19 -19.96 12.72
N ASP A 181 -3.07 -19.89 13.47
CA ASP A 181 -2.59 -20.95 14.37
C ASP A 181 -3.30 -20.97 15.75
N GLY A 182 -4.26 -20.07 15.98
CA GLY A 182 -4.99 -19.92 17.23
C GLY A 182 -4.33 -19.03 18.28
N THR A 183 -3.13 -18.49 18.01
CA THR A 183 -2.47 -17.52 18.90
C THR A 183 -3.30 -16.24 19.02
N VAL A 184 -3.49 -15.73 20.25
CA VAL A 184 -4.32 -14.57 20.54
C VAL A 184 -3.50 -13.43 21.14
N TYR A 185 -3.66 -12.25 20.60
CA TYR A 185 -3.16 -10.99 21.16
C TYR A 185 -4.33 -10.08 21.51
N GLU A 186 -4.53 -9.77 22.78
CA GLU A 186 -5.55 -8.81 23.22
C GLU A 186 -4.87 -7.62 23.89
N LYS A 187 -5.02 -6.41 23.33
CA LYS A 187 -4.29 -5.23 23.73
C LYS A 187 -5.10 -3.94 23.55
N ASN A 188 -4.80 -2.95 24.40
CA ASN A 188 -5.17 -1.57 24.12
C ASN A 188 -4.03 -0.90 23.35
N CYS A 189 -4.31 -0.49 22.11
CA CYS A 189 -3.32 0.02 21.16
C CYS A 189 -3.54 1.49 20.83
N ALA A 190 -2.44 2.19 20.59
CA ALA A 190 -2.45 3.51 19.97
C ALA A 190 -2.31 3.42 18.44
N PHE A 191 -1.72 2.32 17.94
CA PHE A 191 -1.52 2.06 16.53
C PHE A 191 -1.45 0.55 16.28
N MET A 192 -2.02 0.12 15.18
CA MET A 192 -1.82 -1.20 14.60
C MET A 192 -1.55 -1.04 13.11
N GLY A 193 -0.48 -1.66 12.63
CA GLY A 193 -0.11 -1.77 11.22
C GLY A 193 -0.09 -3.22 10.78
N ILE A 194 -0.57 -3.46 9.58
CA ILE A 194 -0.58 -4.74 8.88
C ILE A 194 0.13 -4.50 7.55
N LEU A 195 1.22 -5.18 7.31
CA LEU A 195 2.19 -4.78 6.30
C LEU A 195 2.54 -5.94 5.39
N ASN A 196 2.54 -5.66 4.09
CA ASN A 196 3.15 -6.49 3.05
C ASN A 196 4.16 -5.64 2.28
N SER A 197 5.08 -4.96 2.98
CA SER A 197 6.03 -4.07 2.33
C SER A 197 7.23 -3.69 3.19
N LYS A 198 8.32 -3.31 2.52
CA LYS A 198 9.55 -2.79 3.15
C LYS A 198 9.42 -1.33 3.58
N SER A 199 8.49 -0.58 2.97
CA SER A 199 8.33 0.85 3.25
C SER A 199 6.88 1.29 3.26
N VAL A 200 6.58 2.27 4.13
CA VAL A 200 5.28 2.94 4.19
C VAL A 200 5.49 4.44 4.35
N GLY A 201 4.78 5.25 3.57
CA GLY A 201 4.91 6.70 3.59
C GLY A 201 6.30 7.21 3.18
N GLY A 202 7.10 6.39 2.50
CA GLY A 202 8.49 6.67 2.14
C GLY A 202 9.53 6.25 3.16
N PHE A 203 9.12 5.76 4.33
CA PHE A 203 10.03 5.28 5.38
C PHE A 203 10.26 3.78 5.25
N ARG A 204 11.53 3.37 5.18
CA ARG A 204 11.93 1.94 5.18
C ARG A 204 12.00 1.42 6.60
N PHE A 205 10.90 1.01 7.19
CA PHE A 205 10.89 0.53 8.56
C PHE A 205 10.74 -0.99 8.71
N ASN A 206 10.31 -1.70 7.66
CA ASN A 206 10.26 -3.16 7.61
C ASN A 206 11.23 -3.70 6.53
N LYS A 207 12.52 -3.66 6.80
CA LYS A 207 13.57 -3.97 5.80
C LYS A 207 13.61 -5.44 5.38
N GLU A 208 13.13 -6.32 6.24
CA GLU A 208 13.17 -7.77 6.07
C GLU A 208 11.89 -8.32 5.41
N ALA A 209 10.87 -7.47 5.20
CA ALA A 209 9.64 -7.89 4.53
C ALA A 209 9.92 -8.45 3.13
N ASP A 210 9.25 -9.54 2.81
CA ASP A 210 9.17 -10.07 1.46
C ASP A 210 7.72 -9.95 0.97
N ILE A 211 7.53 -9.55 -0.26
CA ILE A 211 6.21 -9.36 -0.86
C ILE A 211 5.72 -10.64 -1.58
N ALA A 212 6.40 -11.76 -1.37
CA ALA A 212 6.15 -13.03 -2.04
C ALA A 212 6.43 -14.25 -1.13
N ASP A 213 6.42 -14.09 0.19
CA ASP A 213 6.69 -15.19 1.15
C ASP A 213 5.42 -15.80 1.76
N GLY A 214 4.24 -15.29 1.40
CA GLY A 214 2.95 -15.77 1.92
C GLY A 214 2.63 -15.25 3.33
N LEU A 215 3.39 -14.30 3.87
CA LEU A 215 3.27 -13.84 5.24
C LEU A 215 2.94 -12.34 5.31
N ILE A 216 2.26 -11.97 6.38
CA ILE A 216 1.88 -10.60 6.73
C ILE A 216 2.60 -10.22 8.01
N ASP A 217 3.24 -9.06 8.02
CA ASP A 217 3.79 -8.46 9.23
C ASP A 217 2.71 -7.69 10.00
N PHE A 218 2.48 -8.06 11.24
CA PHE A 218 1.60 -7.35 12.17
C PHE A 218 2.43 -6.57 13.18
N VAL A 219 2.09 -5.31 13.37
CA VAL A 219 2.76 -4.42 14.30
C VAL A 219 1.75 -3.73 15.17
N MET A 220 1.85 -3.92 16.48
CA MET A 220 0.97 -3.28 17.46
C MET A 220 1.81 -2.39 18.38
N VAL A 221 1.40 -1.15 18.56
CA VAL A 221 2.00 -0.24 19.53
C VAL A 221 1.03 -0.07 20.69
N GLU A 222 1.41 -0.65 21.83
CA GLU A 222 0.61 -0.55 23.05
C GLU A 222 0.46 0.90 23.49
N SER A 223 -0.75 1.28 23.84
CA SER A 223 -1.01 2.56 24.45
C SER A 223 -0.40 2.63 25.85
N LYS A 224 -0.03 3.82 26.31
CA LYS A 224 0.31 4.04 27.71
C LYS A 224 -0.90 4.61 28.43
N MET A 225 -1.38 3.86 29.42
CA MET A 225 -2.44 4.29 30.32
C MET A 225 -1.83 4.81 31.63
N LYS A 226 -2.43 5.83 32.21
CA LYS A 226 -2.17 6.28 33.58
C LYS A 226 -3.51 6.69 34.22
N ASN A 227 -3.89 6.01 35.30
CA ASN A 227 -5.18 6.21 35.97
C ASN A 227 -6.35 6.14 34.97
N GLU A 228 -6.35 5.08 34.13
CA GLU A 228 -7.36 4.83 33.07
C GLU A 228 -7.45 5.90 31.97
N LYS A 229 -6.55 6.89 31.96
CA LYS A 229 -6.49 7.91 30.91
C LYS A 229 -5.33 7.65 29.94
N PRO A 230 -5.56 7.74 28.62
CA PRO A 230 -4.52 7.53 27.61
C PRO A 230 -3.47 8.67 27.68
N ARG A 231 -2.19 8.27 27.58
CA ARG A 231 -1.06 9.20 27.40
C ARG A 231 -0.64 9.24 25.94
N SER A 232 -1.45 9.88 25.11
CA SER A 232 -1.29 9.94 23.66
C SER A 232 0.10 10.43 23.24
N PHE A 233 0.65 11.44 23.90
CA PHE A 233 2.00 11.94 23.62
C PHE A 233 3.09 10.85 23.74
N VAL A 234 3.02 10.01 24.79
CA VAL A 234 4.01 8.94 24.99
C VAL A 234 3.83 7.85 23.94
N SER A 235 2.58 7.52 23.60
CA SER A 235 2.25 6.56 22.54
C SER A 235 2.73 7.08 21.19
N GLY A 236 2.52 8.35 20.88
CA GLY A 236 3.02 9.01 19.67
C GLY A 236 4.54 8.96 19.55
N LEU A 237 5.26 9.19 20.66
CA LEU A 237 6.73 9.09 20.66
C LEU A 237 7.22 7.64 20.40
N ARG A 238 6.48 6.63 20.86
CA ARG A 238 6.78 5.20 20.58
C ARG A 238 6.59 4.90 19.10
N ILE A 239 5.47 5.32 18.51
CA ILE A 239 5.18 5.16 17.08
C ILE A 239 6.28 5.86 16.27
N PHE A 240 6.63 7.11 16.58
CA PHE A 240 7.68 7.87 15.90
C PHE A 240 9.05 7.16 15.97
N LYS A 241 9.43 6.65 17.16
CA LYS A 241 10.67 5.87 17.31
C LYS A 241 10.66 4.59 16.49
N MET A 242 9.51 3.92 16.38
CA MET A 242 9.34 2.72 15.55
C MET A 242 9.58 3.06 14.07
N PHE A 243 8.97 4.13 13.55
CA PHE A 243 9.18 4.55 12.16
C PHE A 243 10.64 4.93 11.86
N LEU A 244 11.32 5.58 12.79
CA LEU A 244 12.74 5.95 12.61
C LEU A 244 13.70 4.76 12.71
N ARG A 245 13.46 3.84 13.64
CA ARG A 245 14.38 2.72 13.93
C ARG A 245 14.10 1.48 13.10
N GLY A 246 12.90 1.38 12.56
CA GLY A 246 12.37 0.21 11.87
C GLY A 246 11.87 -0.86 12.82
N ILE A 247 11.06 -1.75 12.27
CA ILE A 247 10.67 -3.00 12.91
C ILE A 247 11.84 -3.95 12.70
N LYS A 248 12.48 -4.38 13.78
CA LYS A 248 13.48 -5.44 13.73
C LYS A 248 13.02 -6.55 14.65
N ALA A 249 12.89 -7.75 14.13
CA ALA A 249 12.57 -8.96 14.87
C ALA A 249 13.53 -9.24 16.07
N LYS A 250 14.67 -8.56 16.12
CA LYS A 250 15.72 -8.74 17.16
C LYS A 250 15.88 -7.57 18.13
N ARG A 251 15.12 -6.49 18.01
CA ARG A 251 15.16 -5.37 18.97
C ARG A 251 13.84 -5.28 19.69
N ASP A 252 13.86 -5.66 20.95
CA ASP A 252 12.77 -5.46 21.88
C ASP A 252 12.50 -3.96 22.06
N LEU A 253 11.64 -3.42 21.16
CA LEU A 253 11.09 -2.10 21.33
C LEU A 253 10.01 -2.24 22.39
N LYS A 254 10.33 -1.93 23.63
CA LYS A 254 9.39 -1.95 24.76
C LYS A 254 8.03 -1.37 24.33
N HIS A 255 6.97 -2.17 24.42
CA HIS A 255 5.59 -1.84 24.03
C HIS A 255 5.31 -1.82 22.49
N VAL A 256 6.18 -2.36 21.68
CA VAL A 256 5.91 -2.67 20.27
C VAL A 256 5.91 -4.19 20.13
N ILE A 257 4.81 -4.74 19.71
CA ILE A 257 4.63 -6.17 19.46
C ILE A 257 4.69 -6.36 17.94
N HIS A 258 5.54 -7.26 17.48
CA HIS A 258 5.67 -7.64 16.08
C HIS A 258 5.57 -9.15 15.95
N PHE A 259 4.75 -9.62 15.03
CA PHE A 259 4.59 -11.01 14.68
C PHE A 259 4.21 -11.14 13.21
N VAL A 260 4.34 -12.34 12.66
CA VAL A 260 3.99 -12.67 11.27
C VAL A 260 2.95 -13.78 11.23
N SER A 261 2.06 -13.76 10.26
CA SER A 261 1.05 -14.79 10.01
C SER A 261 0.56 -14.70 8.57
N ASP A 262 -0.03 -15.77 8.06
CA ASP A 262 -0.72 -15.78 6.75
C ASP A 262 -2.15 -15.23 6.83
N GLY A 263 -2.64 -14.94 8.03
CA GLY A 263 -3.94 -14.34 8.24
C GLY A 263 -4.30 -14.17 9.71
N ALA A 264 -5.39 -13.44 9.97
CA ALA A 264 -5.92 -13.24 11.30
C ALA A 264 -7.38 -12.79 11.28
N THR A 265 -8.09 -12.99 12.39
CA THR A 265 -9.34 -12.31 12.71
C THR A 265 -9.04 -11.15 13.66
N ILE A 266 -9.48 -9.96 13.30
CA ILE A 266 -9.25 -8.74 14.07
C ILE A 266 -10.59 -8.24 14.59
N GLU A 267 -10.77 -8.35 15.90
CA GLU A 267 -11.96 -7.92 16.61
C GLU A 267 -11.69 -6.57 17.27
N LEU A 268 -12.55 -5.60 17.01
CA LEU A 268 -12.47 -4.24 17.55
C LEU A 268 -13.70 -3.96 18.42
N LYS A 269 -13.49 -3.45 19.62
CA LYS A 269 -14.57 -2.96 20.49
C LYS A 269 -15.07 -1.58 20.06
N ASP A 270 -14.18 -0.80 19.46
CA ASP A 270 -14.45 0.56 19.02
C ASP A 270 -14.68 0.64 17.51
N ASN A 271 -15.42 1.67 17.10
CA ASN A 271 -15.65 1.93 15.68
C ASN A 271 -14.51 2.71 15.06
N VAL A 272 -13.33 2.06 14.93
CA VAL A 272 -12.11 2.66 14.37
C VAL A 272 -12.11 2.51 12.87
N VAL A 273 -11.67 3.56 12.16
CA VAL A 273 -11.59 3.58 10.69
C VAL A 273 -10.29 2.96 10.22
N TRP A 274 -10.37 2.04 9.29
CA TRP A 274 -9.21 1.48 8.60
C TRP A 274 -8.60 2.48 7.62
N CYS A 275 -7.29 2.50 7.54
CA CYS A 275 -6.55 3.10 6.44
C CYS A 275 -5.96 1.97 5.60
N ILE A 276 -6.29 1.91 4.32
CA ILE A 276 -5.89 0.83 3.41
C ILE A 276 -5.13 1.46 2.23
N ASP A 277 -3.86 1.09 2.06
CA ASP A 277 -2.96 1.65 1.04
C ASP A 277 -2.97 3.20 0.98
N GLY A 278 -3.16 3.84 2.14
CA GLY A 278 -3.20 5.30 2.25
C GLY A 278 -4.56 5.94 1.99
N GLU A 279 -5.59 5.17 1.74
CA GLU A 279 -6.97 5.63 1.54
C GLU A 279 -7.85 5.26 2.73
N LYS A 280 -8.96 5.98 2.88
CA LYS A 280 -9.93 5.71 3.94
C LYS A 280 -10.72 4.43 3.61
N GLY A 281 -10.60 3.41 4.46
CA GLY A 281 -11.38 2.19 4.40
C GLY A 281 -12.64 2.24 5.28
N ASP A 282 -13.24 1.06 5.48
CA ASP A 282 -14.39 0.86 6.37
C ASP A 282 -14.01 0.91 7.85
N THR A 283 -14.97 0.61 8.71
CA THR A 283 -14.80 0.50 10.16
C THR A 283 -15.06 -0.92 10.65
N GLY A 284 -14.72 -1.16 11.92
CA GLY A 284 -15.09 -2.37 12.64
C GLY A 284 -14.17 -3.56 12.41
N SER A 285 -14.55 -4.68 13.00
CA SER A 285 -13.81 -5.94 12.96
C SER A 285 -13.72 -6.50 11.56
N LYS A 286 -12.57 -7.07 11.21
CA LYS A 286 -12.30 -7.63 9.88
C LYS A 286 -11.50 -8.92 9.98
N LYS A 287 -11.70 -9.82 9.01
CA LYS A 287 -10.78 -10.92 8.72
C LYS A 287 -9.74 -10.44 7.73
N ILE A 288 -8.49 -10.83 7.93
CA ILE A 288 -7.41 -10.62 6.97
C ILE A 288 -6.86 -11.96 6.52
N GLU A 289 -6.57 -12.05 5.23
CA GLU A 289 -6.01 -13.24 4.58
C GLU A 289 -4.89 -12.81 3.64
N MET A 290 -3.81 -13.60 3.60
CA MET A 290 -2.79 -13.50 2.58
C MET A 290 -3.19 -14.34 1.36
N LEU A 291 -3.30 -13.71 0.23
CA LEU A 291 -3.45 -14.36 -1.07
C LEU A 291 -2.05 -14.52 -1.67
N HIS A 292 -1.43 -15.67 -1.38
CA HIS A 292 -0.06 -15.96 -1.79
C HIS A 292 0.08 -16.08 -3.30
N HIS A 293 1.13 -15.44 -3.88
CA HIS A 293 1.43 -15.44 -5.32
C HIS A 293 0.24 -15.01 -6.19
N HIS A 294 -0.55 -14.06 -5.75
CA HIS A 294 -1.87 -13.75 -6.31
C HIS A 294 -1.83 -12.97 -7.61
N VAL A 295 -0.85 -12.08 -7.78
CA VAL A 295 -0.68 -11.28 -9.00
C VAL A 295 0.75 -11.36 -9.53
N LYS A 296 0.91 -11.34 -10.85
CA LYS A 296 2.23 -11.25 -11.49
C LYS A 296 2.58 -9.80 -11.73
N VAL A 297 3.74 -9.37 -11.25
CA VAL A 297 4.22 -7.99 -11.40
C VAL A 297 5.61 -7.96 -12.03
N ILE A 298 5.87 -6.97 -12.85
CA ILE A 298 7.22 -6.74 -13.41
C ILE A 298 8.06 -6.03 -12.36
N VAL A 299 9.26 -6.56 -12.12
CA VAL A 299 10.21 -6.05 -11.14
C VAL A 299 11.56 -5.74 -11.77
N LYS A 300 12.32 -4.87 -11.13
CA LYS A 300 13.74 -4.70 -11.44
C LYS A 300 14.54 -5.90 -10.92
N GLU A 301 15.61 -6.28 -11.64
CA GLU A 301 16.63 -7.22 -11.15
C GLU A 301 17.28 -6.77 -9.84
#